data_e4e8b70d43690932ddd13009527b0a0a
#
_entry.id   e4e8b70d43690932ddd13009527b0a0a
#
_cell.length_a   1.000
_cell.length_b   1.000
_cell.length_c   1.000
_cell.angle_alpha   90.00
_cell.angle_beta   90.00
_cell.angle_gamma   90.00
#
_symmetry.space_group_name_H-M   'P 1'
#
loop_
_entity.id
_entity.type
_entity.pdbx_description
1 polymer ?
#
loop_
_entity_poly.entity_id
_entity_poly.type
_entity_poly.pdbx_seq_one_letter_code
_entity_poly.pdbx_strand_id
1 'polypeptide(L)'
;MTTLDKKNIQTAEMLLTCNNLNETLQFFIDKLGFKMESIAPAEKPSLAVISGYGIRIRLEPGNNPDPGSINLLCSEPASVADGKIKLTAPNGTIVNLIEANPSLNIKKVKQTFLLTKMKTSDQWSEGRAGMWYRDLIPDRQGGYAVASHIRILDGGPVPDYVHYHKILFQMIYCYKGWARLVYEDQGEPFVIEPGDCVLQPPQIRHQVLESSPGMEAIELTCPADHETCVDHEIKLPTSLVDPERLFNGQHFIRHEAAKTEWKPWRMEGFEARDIGIASATDGLAGVRVARPIGQPQPEFVSHDADLLFMFLLNGSAELNCDQMDSELLTAGDSFIIPSALKHSFSKCSEDMEVLEVALPAVFNTDHHLKRARLNS
;
A
#
# COMPACT_ATOMS: atom_id res chain seq x y z
N MET A 1 -6.30 -21.69 -28.13
CA MET A 1 -7.38 -20.92 -27.47
C MET A 1 -8.10 -20.11 -28.51
N THR A 2 -9.41 -20.26 -28.65
CA THR A 2 -10.22 -19.50 -29.59
C THR A 2 -10.32 -18.07 -29.07
N THR A 3 -9.85 -17.10 -29.84
CA THR A 3 -9.93 -15.67 -29.45
C THR A 3 -11.40 -15.24 -29.51
N LEU A 4 -11.94 -14.82 -28.36
CA LEU A 4 -13.31 -14.28 -28.27
C LEU A 4 -13.40 -12.95 -29.05
N ASP A 5 -14.32 -12.85 -29.98
CA ASP A 5 -14.63 -11.58 -30.65
C ASP A 5 -15.48 -10.68 -29.74
N LYS A 6 -14.79 -9.92 -28.91
CA LYS A 6 -15.41 -9.01 -27.90
C LYS A 6 -16.31 -7.94 -28.52
N LYS A 7 -16.15 -7.62 -29.82
CA LYS A 7 -16.93 -6.59 -30.51
C LYS A 7 -18.39 -6.98 -30.70
N ASN A 8 -18.69 -8.26 -30.65
CA ASN A 8 -20.05 -8.78 -30.76
C ASN A 8 -20.80 -8.91 -29.43
N ILE A 9 -20.15 -8.63 -28.29
CA ILE A 9 -20.79 -8.62 -26.95
C ILE A 9 -21.46 -7.26 -26.78
N GLN A 10 -22.79 -7.23 -26.64
CA GLN A 10 -23.58 -6.00 -26.49
C GLN A 10 -23.86 -5.68 -25.01
N THR A 11 -24.14 -6.69 -24.19
CA THR A 11 -24.47 -6.52 -22.78
C THR A 11 -24.28 -7.83 -22.02
N ALA A 12 -24.28 -7.75 -20.70
CA ALA A 12 -24.30 -8.90 -19.81
C ALA A 12 -25.50 -8.82 -18.87
N GLU A 13 -26.05 -9.99 -18.52
CA GLU A 13 -27.14 -10.10 -17.56
C GLU A 13 -26.75 -11.04 -16.42
N MET A 14 -27.10 -10.68 -15.19
CA MET A 14 -27.08 -11.59 -14.07
C MET A 14 -28.41 -12.34 -14.02
N LEU A 15 -28.37 -13.66 -13.98
CA LEU A 15 -29.58 -14.49 -13.88
C LEU A 15 -29.90 -14.79 -12.43
N LEU A 16 -31.08 -14.40 -11.99
CA LEU A 16 -31.65 -14.77 -10.68
C LEU A 16 -32.96 -15.51 -10.88
N THR A 17 -33.11 -16.64 -10.19
CA THR A 17 -34.38 -17.37 -10.18
C THR A 17 -35.31 -16.87 -9.08
N CYS A 18 -36.62 -16.95 -9.29
CA CYS A 18 -37.63 -16.60 -8.30
C CYS A 18 -38.87 -17.49 -8.43
N ASN A 19 -39.47 -17.83 -7.28
CA ASN A 19 -40.75 -18.54 -7.22
C ASN A 19 -41.94 -17.61 -7.37
N ASN A 20 -41.79 -16.35 -6.91
CA ASN A 20 -42.81 -15.30 -7.01
C ASN A 20 -42.19 -14.06 -7.67
N LEU A 21 -42.44 -13.93 -8.99
CA LEU A 21 -41.90 -12.82 -9.77
C LEU A 21 -42.39 -11.47 -9.27
N ASN A 22 -43.69 -11.33 -8.96
CA ASN A 22 -44.29 -10.04 -8.56
C ASN A 22 -43.70 -9.52 -7.26
N GLU A 23 -43.58 -10.36 -6.22
CA GLU A 23 -43.00 -9.94 -4.95
C GLU A 23 -41.51 -9.59 -5.10
N THR A 24 -40.78 -10.36 -5.91
CA THR A 24 -39.36 -10.10 -6.19
C THR A 24 -39.17 -8.80 -6.95
N LEU A 25 -40.02 -8.52 -7.96
CA LEU A 25 -40.03 -7.25 -8.69
C LEU A 25 -40.31 -6.04 -7.77
N GLN A 26 -41.38 -6.14 -6.93
CA GLN A 26 -41.68 -5.08 -5.99
C GLN A 26 -40.51 -4.77 -5.05
N PHE A 27 -39.82 -5.81 -4.59
CA PHE A 27 -38.64 -5.59 -3.75
C PHE A 27 -37.56 -4.80 -4.47
N PHE A 28 -37.16 -5.23 -5.68
CA PHE A 28 -36.09 -4.55 -6.42
C PHE A 28 -36.51 -3.17 -6.93
N ILE A 29 -37.77 -2.98 -7.38
CA ILE A 29 -38.25 -1.71 -7.93
C ILE A 29 -38.61 -0.73 -6.80
N ASP A 30 -39.50 -1.11 -5.90
CA ASP A 30 -40.07 -0.18 -4.95
C ASP A 30 -39.14 0.13 -3.77
N LYS A 31 -38.33 -0.88 -3.33
CA LYS A 31 -37.41 -0.67 -2.20
C LYS A 31 -35.99 -0.28 -2.62
N LEU A 32 -35.53 -0.76 -3.76
CA LEU A 32 -34.14 -0.56 -4.19
C LEU A 32 -34.00 0.38 -5.39
N GLY A 33 -35.11 0.78 -6.04
CA GLY A 33 -35.10 1.76 -7.12
C GLY A 33 -34.60 1.22 -8.46
N PHE A 34 -34.59 -0.10 -8.67
CA PHE A 34 -34.36 -0.67 -10.00
C PHE A 34 -35.49 -0.29 -10.97
N LYS A 35 -35.19 -0.31 -12.25
CA LYS A 35 -36.16 -0.01 -13.31
C LYS A 35 -36.45 -1.27 -14.10
N MET A 36 -37.71 -1.50 -14.42
CA MET A 36 -38.11 -2.58 -15.32
C MET A 36 -37.76 -2.22 -16.77
N GLU A 37 -37.10 -3.13 -17.47
CA GLU A 37 -36.80 -3.01 -18.90
C GLU A 37 -37.73 -3.83 -19.76
N SER A 38 -38.04 -5.05 -19.31
CA SER A 38 -38.99 -5.91 -20.01
C SER A 38 -39.68 -6.89 -19.07
N ILE A 39 -40.85 -7.39 -19.48
CA ILE A 39 -41.62 -8.39 -18.79
C ILE A 39 -42.31 -9.30 -19.80
N ALA A 40 -42.35 -10.59 -19.56
CA ALA A 40 -42.93 -11.56 -20.50
C ALA A 40 -43.48 -12.81 -19.80
N PRO A 41 -44.56 -13.47 -20.37
CA PRO A 41 -45.50 -12.85 -21.28
C PRO A 41 -46.35 -11.79 -20.59
N ALA A 42 -46.95 -10.84 -21.30
CA ALA A 42 -47.69 -9.72 -20.71
C ALA A 42 -48.94 -10.15 -19.91
N GLU A 43 -49.62 -11.19 -20.38
CA GLU A 43 -50.88 -11.66 -19.77
C GLU A 43 -50.68 -12.46 -18.48
N LYS A 44 -49.52 -13.15 -18.38
CA LYS A 44 -49.14 -13.94 -17.20
C LYS A 44 -47.64 -13.90 -17.02
N PRO A 45 -47.13 -12.81 -16.46
CA PRO A 45 -45.68 -12.62 -16.34
C PRO A 45 -44.97 -13.75 -15.58
N SER A 46 -43.92 -14.29 -16.18
CA SER A 46 -43.05 -15.30 -15.57
C SER A 46 -41.56 -14.93 -15.65
N LEU A 47 -41.23 -13.95 -16.48
CA LEU A 47 -39.87 -13.46 -16.68
C LEU A 47 -39.86 -11.93 -16.69
N ALA A 48 -38.86 -11.33 -16.10
CA ALA A 48 -38.64 -9.89 -16.19
C ALA A 48 -37.15 -9.57 -16.25
N VAL A 49 -36.83 -8.46 -16.89
CA VAL A 49 -35.48 -7.86 -16.88
C VAL A 49 -35.56 -6.50 -16.19
N ILE A 50 -34.70 -6.30 -15.23
CA ILE A 50 -34.58 -5.03 -14.48
C ILE A 50 -33.14 -4.54 -14.56
N SER A 51 -32.95 -3.23 -14.44
CA SER A 51 -31.62 -2.62 -14.39
C SER A 51 -31.54 -1.53 -13.32
N GLY A 52 -30.36 -1.36 -12.78
CA GLY A 52 -30.06 -0.31 -11.80
C GLY A 52 -28.61 -0.38 -11.36
N TYR A 53 -28.02 0.74 -11.01
CA TYR A 53 -26.68 0.83 -10.43
C TYR A 53 -25.58 0.13 -11.26
N GLY A 54 -25.69 0.17 -12.59
CA GLY A 54 -24.72 -0.45 -13.51
C GLY A 54 -24.87 -1.96 -13.70
N ILE A 55 -25.87 -2.60 -13.08
CA ILE A 55 -26.15 -4.03 -13.31
C ILE A 55 -27.50 -4.24 -13.99
N ARG A 56 -27.57 -5.31 -14.76
CA ARG A 56 -28.77 -5.81 -15.44
C ARG A 56 -29.09 -7.21 -14.89
N ILE A 57 -30.31 -7.42 -14.44
CA ILE A 57 -30.76 -8.65 -13.81
C ILE A 57 -31.95 -9.21 -14.56
N ARG A 58 -31.84 -10.48 -14.95
CA ARG A 58 -32.95 -11.28 -15.50
C ARG A 58 -33.53 -12.14 -14.38
N LEU A 59 -34.81 -11.96 -14.12
CA LEU A 59 -35.58 -12.76 -13.17
C LEU A 59 -36.34 -13.84 -13.93
N GLU A 60 -36.09 -15.11 -13.62
CA GLU A 60 -36.73 -16.26 -14.28
C GLU A 60 -37.39 -17.21 -13.25
N PRO A 61 -38.41 -18.01 -13.69
CA PRO A 61 -38.99 -19.01 -12.80
C PRO A 61 -37.93 -20.02 -12.35
N GLY A 62 -37.94 -20.32 -11.07
CA GLY A 62 -37.07 -21.34 -10.50
C GLY A 62 -36.88 -21.19 -9.00
N ASN A 63 -36.32 -22.25 -8.40
CA ASN A 63 -35.94 -22.26 -7.00
C ASN A 63 -34.47 -22.60 -6.90
N ASN A 64 -33.64 -21.60 -6.64
CA ASN A 64 -32.21 -21.82 -6.34
C ASN A 64 -32.04 -21.74 -4.82
N PRO A 65 -31.52 -22.79 -4.17
CA PRO A 65 -31.27 -22.78 -2.73
C PRO A 65 -30.19 -21.74 -2.32
N ASP A 66 -29.31 -21.35 -3.24
CA ASP A 66 -28.31 -20.28 -3.05
C ASP A 66 -28.42 -19.22 -4.16
N PRO A 67 -29.33 -18.24 -4.00
CA PRO A 67 -29.55 -17.21 -5.02
C PRO A 67 -28.43 -16.15 -5.07
N GLY A 68 -27.40 -16.27 -4.22
CA GLY A 68 -26.27 -15.36 -4.19
C GLY A 68 -26.51 -14.05 -3.44
N SER A 69 -25.59 -13.11 -3.61
CA SER A 69 -25.66 -11.79 -2.96
C SER A 69 -25.29 -10.65 -3.92
N ILE A 70 -25.83 -9.47 -3.63
CA ILE A 70 -25.54 -8.21 -4.33
C ILE A 70 -25.05 -7.20 -3.28
N ASN A 71 -23.93 -6.54 -3.55
CA ASN A 71 -23.45 -5.40 -2.76
C ASN A 71 -23.86 -4.10 -3.48
N LEU A 72 -24.66 -3.27 -2.82
CA LEU A 72 -24.96 -1.91 -3.26
C LEU A 72 -24.06 -0.95 -2.50
N LEU A 73 -23.20 -0.25 -3.25
CA LEU A 73 -22.28 0.74 -2.68
C LEU A 73 -23.03 2.06 -2.50
N CYS A 74 -23.14 2.53 -1.27
CA CYS A 74 -23.97 3.66 -0.87
C CYS A 74 -23.09 4.75 -0.22
N SER A 75 -23.46 6.01 -0.41
CA SER A 75 -22.84 7.11 0.36
C SER A 75 -23.19 7.02 1.85
N GLU A 76 -24.44 6.66 2.14
CA GLU A 76 -24.96 6.49 3.51
C GLU A 76 -25.82 5.21 3.58
N PRO A 77 -25.24 4.04 3.82
CA PRO A 77 -25.97 2.77 3.83
C PRO A 77 -27.19 2.74 4.74
N ALA A 78 -27.08 3.35 5.93
CA ALA A 78 -28.16 3.37 6.92
C ALA A 78 -29.40 4.18 6.48
N SER A 79 -29.23 5.16 5.57
CA SER A 79 -30.34 5.97 5.07
C SER A 79 -31.18 5.27 4.01
N VAL A 80 -30.68 4.21 3.39
CA VAL A 80 -31.33 3.53 2.26
C VAL A 80 -32.53 2.68 2.71
N ALA A 81 -32.45 2.04 3.87
CA ALA A 81 -33.45 1.07 4.34
C ALA A 81 -33.70 1.15 5.86
N ASP A 82 -34.03 2.34 6.36
CA ASP A 82 -34.38 2.60 7.78
C ASP A 82 -33.38 1.99 8.77
N GLY A 83 -32.08 2.17 8.53
CA GLY A 83 -30.98 1.66 9.37
C GLY A 83 -30.58 0.22 9.12
N LYS A 84 -31.25 -0.51 8.25
CA LYS A 84 -30.88 -1.87 7.88
C LYS A 84 -29.78 -1.83 6.82
N ILE A 85 -28.68 -2.50 7.07
CA ILE A 85 -27.54 -2.63 6.14
C ILE A 85 -27.52 -3.97 5.38
N LYS A 86 -28.46 -4.86 5.68
CA LYS A 86 -28.65 -6.15 5.01
C LYS A 86 -30.12 -6.42 4.81
N LEU A 87 -30.50 -6.69 3.58
CA LEU A 87 -31.87 -7.03 3.18
C LEU A 87 -31.89 -8.41 2.55
N THR A 88 -33.05 -9.06 2.58
CA THR A 88 -33.29 -10.33 1.88
C THR A 88 -34.45 -10.13 0.92
N ALA A 89 -34.21 -10.37 -0.34
CA ALA A 89 -35.25 -10.36 -1.38
C ALA A 89 -36.17 -11.58 -1.23
N PRO A 90 -37.41 -11.54 -1.76
CA PRO A 90 -38.35 -12.67 -1.69
C PRO A 90 -37.85 -13.97 -2.32
N ASN A 91 -36.93 -13.87 -3.28
CA ASN A 91 -36.25 -15.03 -3.88
C ASN A 91 -35.04 -15.53 -3.07
N GLY A 92 -34.77 -14.94 -1.90
CA GLY A 92 -33.64 -15.31 -1.04
C GLY A 92 -32.33 -14.54 -1.32
N THR A 93 -32.22 -13.78 -2.40
CA THR A 93 -31.01 -12.98 -2.69
C THR A 93 -30.71 -12.01 -1.55
N ILE A 94 -29.47 -12.05 -1.07
CA ILE A 94 -29.00 -11.13 -0.03
C ILE A 94 -28.53 -9.82 -0.69
N VAL A 95 -29.03 -8.70 -0.21
CA VAL A 95 -28.58 -7.36 -0.63
C VAL A 95 -27.88 -6.69 0.55
N ASN A 96 -26.59 -6.47 0.42
CA ASN A 96 -25.78 -5.76 1.40
C ASN A 96 -25.66 -4.29 0.98
N LEU A 97 -25.97 -3.37 1.89
CA LEU A 97 -25.77 -1.92 1.72
C LEU A 97 -24.40 -1.60 2.35
N ILE A 98 -23.44 -1.21 1.53
CA ILE A 98 -22.04 -1.03 1.93
C ILE A 98 -21.63 0.42 1.64
N GLU A 99 -20.84 1.01 2.52
CA GLU A 99 -20.28 2.34 2.28
C GLU A 99 -19.38 2.33 1.03
N ALA A 100 -19.68 3.24 0.09
CA ALA A 100 -18.97 3.30 -1.20
C ALA A 100 -17.51 3.78 -1.06
N ASN A 101 -17.28 4.70 -0.11
CA ASN A 101 -15.97 5.28 0.15
C ASN A 101 -15.69 5.28 1.66
N PRO A 102 -15.44 4.12 2.26
CA PRO A 102 -15.14 4.04 3.68
C PRO A 102 -13.86 4.81 4.01
N SER A 103 -13.84 5.48 5.15
CA SER A 103 -12.62 6.08 5.67
C SER A 103 -11.54 5.02 5.89
N LEU A 104 -10.28 5.41 5.73
CA LEU A 104 -9.16 4.51 5.98
C LEU A 104 -9.19 4.00 7.42
N ASN A 105 -9.15 2.69 7.58
CA ASN A 105 -9.08 2.04 8.88
C ASN A 105 -7.62 1.92 9.34
N ILE A 106 -7.09 2.98 9.91
CA ILE A 106 -5.73 2.99 10.46
C ILE A 106 -5.75 2.21 11.78
N LYS A 107 -5.12 1.05 11.78
CA LYS A 107 -4.99 0.24 13.01
C LYS A 107 -4.02 0.90 13.97
N LYS A 108 -4.27 0.73 15.27
CA LYS A 108 -3.28 1.11 16.27
C LYS A 108 -2.05 0.21 16.10
N VAL A 109 -0.86 0.81 16.09
CA VAL A 109 0.38 0.06 15.99
C VAL A 109 0.52 -0.92 17.17
N LYS A 110 0.89 -2.17 16.85
CA LYS A 110 1.28 -3.17 17.82
C LYS A 110 2.79 -3.39 17.69
N GLN A 111 3.55 -2.61 18.42
CA GLN A 111 5.00 -2.60 18.33
C GLN A 111 5.59 -3.93 18.79
N THR A 112 6.38 -4.54 17.92
CA THR A 112 7.16 -5.75 18.17
C THR A 112 8.55 -5.59 17.58
N PHE A 113 9.57 -6.14 18.22
CA PHE A 113 10.87 -6.28 17.60
C PHE A 113 10.74 -7.31 16.45
N LEU A 114 11.23 -6.94 15.28
CA LEU A 114 11.22 -7.80 14.12
C LEU A 114 12.58 -7.73 13.43
N LEU A 115 13.10 -8.88 13.01
CA LEU A 115 14.29 -8.99 12.18
C LEU A 115 14.03 -9.99 11.06
N THR A 116 14.11 -9.52 9.82
CA THR A 116 13.90 -10.31 8.61
C THR A 116 15.22 -10.39 7.83
N LYS A 117 15.86 -11.56 7.88
CA LYS A 117 17.15 -11.79 7.23
C LYS A 117 16.99 -12.10 5.75
N MET A 118 17.77 -11.46 4.89
CA MET A 118 17.79 -11.74 3.45
C MET A 118 18.17 -13.19 3.15
N LYS A 119 19.16 -13.76 3.87
CA LYS A 119 19.66 -15.12 3.64
C LYS A 119 18.69 -16.24 4.00
N THR A 120 17.71 -15.97 4.88
CA THR A 120 16.77 -17.00 5.38
C THR A 120 15.34 -16.77 4.90
N SER A 121 15.04 -15.62 4.31
CA SER A 121 13.71 -15.28 3.78
C SER A 121 13.70 -15.38 2.26
N ASP A 122 13.88 -16.59 1.74
CA ASP A 122 13.81 -16.91 0.30
C ASP A 122 12.37 -16.85 -0.28
N GLN A 123 11.44 -16.33 0.50
CA GLN A 123 10.02 -16.34 0.14
C GLN A 123 9.69 -15.13 -0.72
N TRP A 124 10.03 -15.23 -1.99
CA TRP A 124 9.53 -14.32 -3.01
C TRP A 124 8.22 -14.83 -3.58
N SER A 125 7.23 -13.97 -3.71
CA SER A 125 5.96 -14.26 -4.37
C SER A 125 5.77 -13.35 -5.57
N GLU A 126 5.29 -13.91 -6.67
CA GLU A 126 4.90 -13.13 -7.83
C GLU A 126 3.57 -12.40 -7.53
N GLY A 127 3.52 -11.12 -7.87
CA GLY A 127 2.37 -10.27 -7.67
C GLY A 127 1.99 -9.51 -8.94
N ARG A 128 1.50 -8.28 -8.77
CA ARG A 128 1.01 -7.43 -9.84
C ARG A 128 2.11 -7.11 -10.87
N ALA A 129 1.74 -7.02 -12.14
CA ALA A 129 2.61 -6.60 -13.25
C ALA A 129 3.91 -7.42 -13.42
N GLY A 130 3.93 -8.68 -12.99
CA GLY A 130 5.12 -9.54 -13.04
C GLY A 130 6.21 -9.17 -12.04
N MET A 131 5.90 -8.32 -11.07
CA MET A 131 6.82 -7.97 -10.00
C MET A 131 6.85 -9.05 -8.92
N TRP A 132 8.02 -9.26 -8.34
CA TRP A 132 8.23 -10.19 -7.23
C TRP A 132 8.38 -9.43 -5.92
N TYR A 133 7.78 -9.96 -4.87
CA TYR A 133 7.69 -9.32 -3.55
C TYR A 133 8.26 -10.23 -2.48
N ARG A 134 9.14 -9.69 -1.63
CA ARG A 134 9.56 -10.27 -0.37
C ARG A 134 9.02 -9.42 0.77
N ASP A 135 8.33 -10.05 1.69
CA ASP A 135 7.75 -9.39 2.84
C ASP A 135 8.83 -9.00 3.86
N LEU A 136 8.83 -7.74 4.27
CA LEU A 136 9.77 -7.18 5.23
C LEU A 136 9.16 -6.96 6.62
N ILE A 137 7.82 -6.97 6.74
CA ILE A 137 7.06 -6.81 7.99
C ILE A 137 5.97 -7.89 8.07
N PRO A 138 6.30 -9.18 8.29
CA PRO A 138 5.32 -10.28 8.28
C PRO A 138 4.18 -10.13 9.28
N ASP A 139 4.42 -9.51 10.44
CA ASP A 139 3.40 -9.29 11.49
C ASP A 139 2.58 -7.99 11.27
N ARG A 140 2.93 -7.21 10.22
CA ARG A 140 2.27 -5.93 9.87
C ARG A 140 2.22 -4.92 11.03
N GLN A 141 2.92 -5.15 12.13
CA GLN A 141 2.81 -4.38 13.38
C GLN A 141 1.33 -4.20 13.82
N GLY A 142 0.56 -5.29 13.72
CA GLY A 142 -0.87 -5.31 14.02
C GLY A 142 -1.78 -4.76 12.93
N GLY A 143 -1.31 -4.66 11.69
CA GLY A 143 -2.03 -4.09 10.54
C GLY A 143 -1.71 -2.62 10.27
N TYR A 144 -0.73 -2.06 11.01
CA TYR A 144 -0.35 -0.65 10.89
C TYR A 144 0.41 -0.35 9.60
N ALA A 145 1.41 -1.18 9.25
CA ALA A 145 2.24 -0.96 8.06
C ALA A 145 2.63 -2.27 7.37
N VAL A 146 2.87 -2.19 6.08
CA VAL A 146 3.51 -3.22 5.27
C VAL A 146 4.78 -2.64 4.64
N ALA A 147 5.85 -3.43 4.59
CA ALA A 147 7.00 -3.11 3.77
C ALA A 147 7.35 -4.30 2.87
N SER A 148 7.70 -4.00 1.65
CA SER A 148 8.03 -4.96 0.61
C SER A 148 9.38 -4.66 -0.02
N HIS A 149 10.19 -5.70 -0.19
CA HIS A 149 11.30 -5.68 -1.13
C HIS A 149 10.77 -6.15 -2.48
N ILE A 150 10.71 -5.25 -3.44
CA ILE A 150 10.18 -5.49 -4.78
C ILE A 150 11.33 -5.77 -5.73
N ARG A 151 11.13 -6.73 -6.65
CA ARG A 151 12.08 -7.05 -7.71
C ARG A 151 11.37 -7.19 -9.05
N ILE A 152 11.96 -6.60 -10.11
CA ILE A 152 11.57 -6.81 -11.50
C ILE A 152 12.72 -7.55 -12.18
N LEU A 153 12.50 -8.83 -12.50
CA LEU A 153 13.57 -9.71 -13.01
C LEU A 153 13.97 -9.34 -14.45
N ASP A 154 12.97 -9.18 -15.31
CA ASP A 154 13.17 -8.85 -16.71
C ASP A 154 13.19 -7.33 -16.89
N GLY A 155 14.10 -6.83 -17.70
CA GLY A 155 14.13 -5.42 -18.06
C GLY A 155 13.20 -5.09 -19.24
N GLY A 156 13.01 -3.79 -19.48
CA GLY A 156 12.17 -3.26 -20.57
C GLY A 156 10.80 -2.82 -20.08
N PRO A 157 9.79 -2.79 -20.98
CA PRO A 157 8.45 -2.34 -20.63
C PRO A 157 7.79 -3.17 -19.55
N VAL A 158 7.27 -2.52 -18.52
CA VAL A 158 6.53 -3.17 -17.43
C VAL A 158 5.04 -3.20 -17.78
N PRO A 159 4.34 -4.37 -17.70
CA PRO A 159 2.92 -4.49 -18.05
C PRO A 159 2.04 -3.94 -16.91
N ASP A 160 2.26 -2.69 -16.53
CA ASP A 160 1.55 -2.00 -15.47
C ASP A 160 0.40 -1.14 -16.03
N TYR A 161 -0.61 -0.89 -15.22
CA TYR A 161 -1.72 0.01 -15.52
C TYR A 161 -1.58 1.29 -14.73
N VAL A 162 -2.21 2.38 -15.20
CA VAL A 162 -2.41 3.56 -14.36
C VAL A 162 -3.25 3.16 -13.16
N HIS A 163 -2.72 3.40 -11.96
CA HIS A 163 -3.35 2.99 -10.72
C HIS A 163 -3.05 3.98 -9.59
N TYR A 164 -3.76 3.84 -8.49
CA TYR A 164 -3.56 4.60 -7.26
C TYR A 164 -3.88 3.74 -6.03
N HIS A 165 -3.41 4.18 -4.88
CA HIS A 165 -3.61 3.47 -3.61
C HIS A 165 -4.47 4.29 -2.66
N LYS A 166 -5.40 3.61 -1.95
CA LYS A 166 -6.12 4.20 -0.82
C LYS A 166 -5.32 4.00 0.45
N ILE A 167 -4.44 4.94 0.74
CA ILE A 167 -3.41 4.86 1.79
C ILE A 167 -3.36 6.13 2.62
N LEU A 168 -2.65 6.06 3.75
CA LEU A 168 -2.22 7.22 4.53
C LEU A 168 -0.82 7.69 4.11
N PHE A 169 0.08 6.75 3.84
CA PHE A 169 1.48 7.00 3.50
C PHE A 169 2.03 5.88 2.62
N GLN A 170 2.83 6.24 1.61
CA GLN A 170 3.60 5.29 0.81
C GLN A 170 4.86 5.94 0.26
N MET A 171 5.97 5.24 0.37
CA MET A 171 7.22 5.62 -0.28
C MET A 171 7.84 4.46 -1.05
N ILE A 172 8.54 4.77 -2.14
CA ILE A 172 9.32 3.83 -2.93
C ILE A 172 10.76 4.31 -2.98
N TYR A 173 11.67 3.51 -2.48
CA TYR A 173 13.12 3.74 -2.52
C TYR A 173 13.75 2.82 -3.57
N CYS A 174 14.46 3.37 -4.55
CA CYS A 174 15.19 2.61 -5.54
C CYS A 174 16.44 2.00 -4.89
N TYR A 175 16.48 0.68 -4.78
CA TYR A 175 17.58 -0.03 -4.12
C TYR A 175 18.65 -0.45 -5.11
N LYS A 176 18.26 -1.03 -6.26
CA LYS A 176 19.17 -1.45 -7.34
C LYS A 176 18.54 -1.27 -8.71
N GLY A 177 19.40 -1.09 -9.71
CA GLY A 177 18.93 -0.85 -11.07
C GLY A 177 18.23 0.49 -11.21
N TRP A 178 17.28 0.59 -12.14
CA TRP A 178 16.51 1.81 -12.36
C TRP A 178 15.09 1.47 -12.81
N ALA A 179 14.15 2.42 -12.58
CA ALA A 179 12.80 2.37 -13.12
C ALA A 179 12.37 3.72 -13.68
N ARG A 180 11.61 3.70 -14.78
CA ARG A 180 10.99 4.88 -15.38
C ARG A 180 9.54 4.97 -14.94
N LEU A 181 9.20 6.06 -14.27
CA LEU A 181 7.92 6.30 -13.60
C LEU A 181 7.23 7.53 -14.22
N VAL A 182 5.91 7.55 -14.11
CA VAL A 182 5.08 8.69 -14.46
C VAL A 182 3.99 8.88 -13.40
N TYR A 183 3.73 10.15 -13.06
CA TYR A 183 2.76 10.54 -12.03
C TYR A 183 1.81 11.60 -12.55
N GLU A 184 0.57 11.56 -12.05
CA GLU A 184 -0.48 12.55 -12.32
C GLU A 184 0.01 13.95 -11.94
N ASP A 185 -0.09 14.89 -12.88
CA ASP A 185 0.24 16.32 -12.76
C ASP A 185 1.70 16.62 -12.38
N GLN A 186 2.60 15.64 -12.50
CA GLN A 186 4.01 15.81 -12.18
C GLN A 186 4.91 15.94 -13.42
N GLY A 187 4.29 16.13 -14.61
CA GLY A 187 5.00 16.32 -15.87
C GLY A 187 5.45 15.04 -16.53
N GLU A 188 6.55 15.13 -17.29
CA GLU A 188 7.06 14.03 -18.10
C GLU A 188 7.58 12.85 -17.26
N PRO A 189 7.53 11.62 -17.82
CA PRO A 189 8.13 10.47 -17.17
C PRO A 189 9.60 10.68 -16.82
N PHE A 190 10.02 10.18 -15.66
CA PHE A 190 11.39 10.30 -15.18
C PHE A 190 11.94 8.95 -14.70
N VAL A 191 13.25 8.87 -14.60
CA VAL A 191 13.96 7.70 -14.08
C VAL A 191 14.32 7.93 -12.62
N ILE A 192 14.17 6.90 -11.81
CA ILE A 192 14.77 6.78 -10.48
C ILE A 192 15.93 5.78 -10.54
N GLU A 193 17.04 6.12 -9.87
CA GLU A 193 18.26 5.34 -9.78
C GLU A 193 18.55 4.96 -8.32
N PRO A 194 19.53 4.05 -8.04
CA PRO A 194 19.84 3.65 -6.69
C PRO A 194 20.10 4.84 -5.74
N GLY A 195 19.37 4.87 -4.65
CA GLY A 195 19.40 5.96 -3.68
C GLY A 195 18.28 7.00 -3.85
N ASP A 196 17.64 7.06 -5.01
CA ASP A 196 16.48 7.92 -5.22
C ASP A 196 15.24 7.36 -4.52
N CYS A 197 14.34 8.27 -4.18
CA CYS A 197 13.09 7.91 -3.51
C CYS A 197 11.93 8.77 -4.02
N VAL A 198 10.76 8.21 -4.06
CA VAL A 198 9.52 8.95 -4.30
C VAL A 198 8.57 8.78 -3.13
N LEU A 199 7.92 9.86 -2.73
CA LEU A 199 6.71 9.82 -1.93
C LEU A 199 5.54 9.72 -2.90
N GLN A 200 4.70 8.71 -2.70
CA GLN A 200 3.44 8.55 -3.42
C GLN A 200 2.29 9.00 -2.51
N PRO A 201 1.80 10.24 -2.65
CA PRO A 201 0.68 10.72 -1.85
C PRO A 201 -0.59 9.89 -2.07
N PRO A 202 -1.53 9.91 -1.12
CA PRO A 202 -2.80 9.19 -1.25
C PRO A 202 -3.51 9.51 -2.56
N GLN A 203 -3.89 8.47 -3.30
CA GLN A 203 -4.68 8.53 -4.53
C GLN A 203 -4.01 9.23 -5.73
N ILE A 204 -2.73 9.56 -5.70
CA ILE A 204 -2.01 10.02 -6.90
C ILE A 204 -1.96 8.89 -7.92
N ARG A 205 -2.41 9.16 -9.17
CA ARG A 205 -2.31 8.18 -10.26
C ARG A 205 -0.88 8.10 -10.75
N HIS A 206 -0.43 6.87 -10.94
CA HIS A 206 0.93 6.62 -11.39
C HIS A 206 1.05 5.30 -12.15
N GLN A 207 2.18 5.12 -12.80
CA GLN A 207 2.49 3.91 -13.56
C GLN A 207 4.01 3.69 -13.63
N VAL A 208 4.42 2.44 -13.54
CA VAL A 208 5.77 2.00 -13.87
C VAL A 208 5.82 1.67 -15.35
N LEU A 209 6.60 2.41 -16.12
CA LEU A 209 6.65 2.28 -17.57
C LEU A 209 7.70 1.26 -18.04
N GLU A 210 8.86 1.29 -17.39
CA GLU A 210 10.03 0.53 -17.82
C GLU A 210 11.01 0.34 -16.66
N SER A 211 11.80 -0.72 -16.69
CA SER A 211 12.86 -0.94 -15.70
C SER A 211 14.10 -1.57 -16.32
N SER A 212 15.22 -1.49 -15.61
CA SER A 212 16.39 -2.31 -15.88
C SER A 212 16.16 -3.78 -15.47
N PRO A 213 16.85 -4.74 -16.07
CA PRO A 213 16.87 -6.11 -15.56
C PRO A 213 17.34 -6.16 -14.11
N GLY A 214 16.62 -6.90 -13.26
CA GLY A 214 16.98 -7.05 -11.86
C GLY A 214 16.82 -5.77 -11.03
N MET A 215 15.94 -4.83 -11.44
CA MET A 215 15.58 -3.66 -10.63
C MET A 215 15.02 -4.10 -9.29
N GLU A 216 15.47 -3.47 -8.20
CA GLU A 216 14.98 -3.71 -6.84
C GLU A 216 14.56 -2.39 -6.17
N ALA A 217 13.43 -2.42 -5.47
CA ALA A 217 12.93 -1.28 -4.69
C ALA A 217 12.48 -1.71 -3.30
N ILE A 218 12.52 -0.78 -2.36
CA ILE A 218 11.94 -0.93 -1.02
C ILE A 218 10.71 -0.03 -0.95
N GLU A 219 9.56 -0.65 -0.71
CA GLU A 219 8.30 0.03 -0.51
C GLU A 219 7.87 -0.07 0.95
N LEU A 220 7.36 1.02 1.53
CA LEU A 220 6.68 1.00 2.81
C LEU A 220 5.35 1.75 2.68
N THR A 221 4.27 1.10 3.13
CA THR A 221 2.91 1.62 3.02
C THR A 221 2.17 1.51 4.36
N CYS A 222 1.40 2.54 4.70
CA CYS A 222 0.48 2.59 5.84
C CYS A 222 -0.92 2.99 5.36
N PRO A 223 -2.01 2.28 5.75
CA PRO A 223 -2.05 1.05 6.52
C PRO A 223 -1.58 -0.18 5.71
N ALA A 224 -1.36 -1.30 6.41
CA ALA A 224 -0.95 -2.56 5.77
C ALA A 224 -2.01 -3.09 4.80
N ASP A 225 -3.28 -3.05 5.22
CA ASP A 225 -4.42 -3.41 4.37
C ASP A 225 -4.91 -2.17 3.64
N HIS A 226 -4.70 -2.12 2.34
CA HIS A 226 -5.15 -1.03 1.48
C HIS A 226 -5.53 -1.53 0.09
N GLU A 227 -6.36 -0.76 -0.59
CA GLU A 227 -6.76 -1.06 -1.97
C GLU A 227 -5.80 -0.41 -2.98
N THR A 228 -5.43 -1.18 -3.99
CA THR A 228 -4.84 -0.68 -5.24
C THR A 228 -5.94 -0.62 -6.29
N CYS A 229 -6.28 0.58 -6.72
CA CYS A 229 -7.34 0.84 -7.69
C CYS A 229 -6.74 1.13 -9.06
N VAL A 230 -7.24 0.45 -10.11
CA VAL A 230 -6.84 0.74 -11.50
C VAL A 230 -7.73 1.84 -12.06
N ASP A 231 -7.14 2.80 -12.76
CA ASP A 231 -7.85 3.88 -13.45
C ASP A 231 -7.65 3.73 -14.98
N HIS A 232 -8.68 3.29 -15.67
CA HIS A 232 -8.65 3.09 -17.11
C HIS A 232 -9.01 4.35 -17.92
N GLU A 233 -9.49 5.39 -17.25
CA GLU A 233 -9.98 6.61 -17.91
C GLU A 233 -8.88 7.66 -18.10
N ILE A 234 -7.93 7.71 -17.14
CA ILE A 234 -6.83 8.66 -17.19
C ILE A 234 -5.64 8.12 -17.98
N LYS A 235 -5.00 9.01 -18.73
CA LYS A 235 -3.72 8.74 -19.42
C LYS A 235 -2.63 9.58 -18.83
N LEU A 236 -1.48 8.98 -18.56
CA LEU A 236 -0.29 9.65 -18.08
C LEU A 236 0.78 9.77 -19.21
N PRO A 237 1.54 10.88 -19.27
CA PRO A 237 1.41 12.06 -18.42
C PRO A 237 0.13 12.84 -18.66
N THR A 238 -0.39 13.51 -17.64
CA THR A 238 -1.50 14.45 -17.76
C THR A 238 -1.06 15.72 -18.49
N SER A 239 -1.99 16.41 -19.15
CA SER A 239 -1.69 17.70 -19.80
C SER A 239 -1.48 18.84 -18.80
N LEU A 240 -2.07 18.74 -17.61
CA LEU A 240 -1.80 19.63 -16.50
C LEU A 240 -0.47 19.24 -15.85
N VAL A 241 0.35 20.22 -15.50
CA VAL A 241 1.55 20.05 -14.68
C VAL A 241 1.42 20.99 -13.50
N ASP A 242 1.27 20.43 -12.30
CA ASP A 242 1.12 21.16 -11.04
C ASP A 242 1.89 20.46 -9.92
N PRO A 243 3.21 20.69 -9.82
CA PRO A 243 4.06 20.07 -8.80
C PRO A 243 3.67 20.44 -7.37
N GLU A 244 2.94 21.55 -7.18
CA GLU A 244 2.48 22.01 -5.86
C GLU A 244 1.11 21.42 -5.47
N ARG A 245 0.50 20.61 -6.33
CA ARG A 245 -0.78 19.96 -6.05
C ARG A 245 -0.71 19.12 -4.79
N LEU A 246 -1.70 19.31 -3.91
CA LEU A 246 -1.90 18.48 -2.72
C LEU A 246 -2.83 17.30 -3.01
N PHE A 247 -2.39 16.13 -2.63
CA PHE A 247 -3.16 14.89 -2.64
C PHE A 247 -3.45 14.51 -1.18
N ASN A 248 -4.67 14.73 -0.72
CA ASN A 248 -5.04 14.55 0.69
C ASN A 248 -4.09 15.23 1.68
N GLY A 249 -3.65 16.46 1.37
CA GLY A 249 -2.78 17.24 2.22
C GLY A 249 -1.28 16.93 2.10
N GLN A 250 -0.88 16.06 1.18
CA GLN A 250 0.51 15.70 0.94
C GLN A 250 0.96 16.14 -0.46
N HIS A 251 2.22 16.59 -0.57
CA HIS A 251 2.87 16.85 -1.86
C HIS A 251 3.54 15.58 -2.39
N PHE A 252 3.63 15.46 -3.71
CA PHE A 252 4.52 14.49 -4.32
C PHE A 252 5.98 14.90 -4.08
N ILE A 253 6.86 13.92 -3.81
CA ILE A 253 8.31 14.12 -3.72
C ILE A 253 9.02 13.18 -4.69
N ARG A 254 9.93 13.75 -5.48
CA ARG A 254 10.99 13.04 -6.17
C ARG A 254 12.32 13.46 -5.55
N HIS A 255 12.86 12.60 -4.70
CA HIS A 255 14.17 12.80 -4.12
C HIS A 255 15.25 12.21 -5.04
N GLU A 256 16.26 12.99 -5.33
CA GLU A 256 17.44 12.60 -6.08
C GLU A 256 18.66 12.53 -5.14
N ALA A 257 19.18 11.34 -4.92
CA ALA A 257 20.26 11.07 -3.97
C ALA A 257 21.51 11.93 -4.20
N ALA A 258 21.87 12.14 -5.46
CA ALA A 258 23.04 12.93 -5.86
C ALA A 258 22.95 14.41 -5.50
N LYS A 259 21.75 14.92 -5.22
CA LYS A 259 21.50 16.35 -4.92
C LYS A 259 21.39 16.66 -3.43
N THR A 260 21.53 15.66 -2.56
CA THR A 260 21.27 15.82 -1.13
C THR A 260 22.52 15.65 -0.29
N GLU A 261 22.68 16.53 0.68
CA GLU A 261 23.85 16.57 1.56
C GLU A 261 23.69 15.64 2.76
N TRP A 262 24.81 15.11 3.23
CA TRP A 262 24.92 14.39 4.48
C TRP A 262 25.04 15.36 5.66
N LYS A 263 24.31 15.09 6.75
CA LYS A 263 24.29 15.89 7.97
C LYS A 263 24.40 14.98 9.19
N PRO A 264 24.89 15.46 10.36
CA PRO A 264 24.92 14.65 11.57
C PRO A 264 23.54 14.00 11.82
N TRP A 265 23.57 12.71 12.17
CA TRP A 265 22.36 11.96 12.49
C TRP A 265 22.09 11.95 14.00
N ARG A 266 20.92 11.41 14.40
CA ARG A 266 20.52 11.28 15.82
C ARG A 266 21.43 10.35 16.65
N MET A 267 22.23 9.50 16.02
CA MET A 267 23.22 8.65 16.66
C MET A 267 24.62 9.24 16.49
N GLU A 268 25.38 9.35 17.58
CA GLU A 268 26.74 9.88 17.53
C GLU A 268 27.66 9.00 16.66
N GLY A 269 28.51 9.62 15.85
CA GLY A 269 29.38 8.93 14.91
C GLY A 269 28.71 8.48 13.61
N PHE A 270 27.48 8.97 13.36
CA PHE A 270 26.78 8.74 12.09
C PHE A 270 26.33 10.06 11.45
N GLU A 271 26.18 10.01 10.14
CA GLU A 271 25.55 11.06 9.35
C GLU A 271 24.36 10.50 8.57
N ALA A 272 23.40 11.33 8.22
CA ALA A 272 22.23 10.95 7.45
C ALA A 272 21.92 11.95 6.35
N ARG A 273 21.32 11.41 5.29
CA ARG A 273 20.72 12.15 4.19
C ARG A 273 19.21 12.10 4.34
N ASP A 274 18.56 13.26 4.46
CA ASP A 274 17.12 13.37 4.58
C ASP A 274 16.47 13.37 3.20
N ILE A 275 15.42 12.55 3.03
CA ILE A 275 14.68 12.41 1.77
C ILE A 275 13.71 13.57 1.53
N GLY A 276 13.39 14.38 2.55
CA GLY A 276 12.47 15.51 2.45
C GLY A 276 10.98 15.16 2.64
N ILE A 277 10.67 13.91 2.94
CA ILE A 277 9.28 13.43 3.08
C ILE A 277 8.55 14.06 4.26
N ALA A 278 9.27 14.41 5.34
CA ALA A 278 8.66 14.99 6.52
C ALA A 278 7.90 16.30 6.22
N SER A 279 8.47 17.18 5.43
CA SER A 279 7.84 18.45 5.03
C SER A 279 6.65 18.23 4.09
N ALA A 280 6.73 17.24 3.20
CA ALA A 280 5.68 16.93 2.23
C ALA A 280 4.46 16.23 2.85
N THR A 281 4.59 15.70 4.05
CA THR A 281 3.54 14.94 4.77
C THR A 281 3.10 15.62 6.07
N ASP A 282 3.45 16.87 6.29
CA ASP A 282 3.20 17.62 7.54
C ASP A 282 3.65 16.83 8.78
N GLY A 283 4.85 16.22 8.69
CA GLY A 283 5.45 15.48 9.79
C GLY A 283 4.91 14.06 10.02
N LEU A 284 4.04 13.55 9.16
CA LEU A 284 3.50 12.19 9.28
C LEU A 284 4.59 11.12 9.22
N ALA A 285 5.53 11.25 8.27
CA ALA A 285 6.61 10.28 8.11
C ALA A 285 7.95 10.95 7.83
N GLY A 286 9.02 10.39 8.36
CA GLY A 286 10.40 10.77 8.07
C GLY A 286 11.15 9.63 7.41
N VAL A 287 11.91 9.93 6.34
CA VAL A 287 12.72 8.93 5.64
C VAL A 287 14.13 9.46 5.48
N ARG A 288 15.11 8.64 5.86
CA ARG A 288 16.53 8.98 5.84
C ARG A 288 17.36 7.80 5.41
N VAL A 289 18.53 8.08 4.85
CA VAL A 289 19.61 7.10 4.70
C VAL A 289 20.74 7.51 5.62
N ALA A 290 21.18 6.62 6.49
CA ALA A 290 22.26 6.89 7.45
C ALA A 290 23.47 5.99 7.19
N ARG A 291 24.67 6.50 7.52
CA ARG A 291 25.93 5.76 7.41
C ARG A 291 26.89 6.16 8.55
N PRO A 292 27.85 5.29 8.92
CA PRO A 292 28.84 5.62 9.94
C PRO A 292 29.88 6.64 9.42
N ILE A 293 30.41 7.43 10.34
CA ILE A 293 31.59 8.27 10.13
C ILE A 293 32.77 7.57 10.82
N GLY A 294 33.60 6.88 10.04
CA GLY A 294 34.68 6.05 10.58
C GLY A 294 34.17 4.85 11.38
N GLN A 295 34.71 4.62 12.59
CA GLN A 295 34.30 3.54 13.48
C GLN A 295 33.54 4.13 14.67
N PRO A 296 32.21 4.24 14.61
CA PRO A 296 31.43 4.84 15.69
C PRO A 296 31.57 4.00 16.97
N GLN A 297 31.65 4.69 18.09
CA GLN A 297 31.58 4.01 19.39
C GLN A 297 30.12 3.59 19.65
N PRO A 298 29.86 2.35 20.09
CA PRO A 298 28.51 1.90 20.32
C PRO A 298 27.87 2.66 21.49
N GLU A 299 26.98 3.57 21.17
CA GLU A 299 26.13 4.27 22.10
C GLU A 299 24.72 3.68 22.00
N PHE A 300 24.13 3.30 23.14
CA PHE A 300 22.75 2.84 23.15
C PHE A 300 21.80 4.03 23.09
N VAL A 301 20.87 3.96 22.18
CA VAL A 301 19.76 4.92 22.06
C VAL A 301 18.42 4.19 22.17
N SER A 302 17.37 4.90 22.59
CA SER A 302 15.99 4.46 22.43
C SER A 302 15.15 5.59 21.85
N HIS A 303 13.95 5.30 21.41
CA HIS A 303 13.07 6.27 20.75
C HIS A 303 11.61 6.10 21.21
N ASP A 304 10.74 7.05 20.85
CA ASP A 304 9.30 7.03 21.11
C ASP A 304 8.43 7.05 19.84
N ALA A 305 9.02 6.83 18.67
CA ALA A 305 8.26 6.70 17.42
C ALA A 305 7.27 5.52 17.47
N ASP A 306 6.12 5.66 16.80
CA ASP A 306 5.14 4.59 16.64
C ASP A 306 5.67 3.45 15.77
N LEU A 307 6.36 3.77 14.68
CA LEU A 307 7.07 2.83 13.83
C LEU A 307 8.48 3.35 13.56
N LEU A 308 9.49 2.49 13.75
CA LEU A 308 10.86 2.71 13.31
C LEU A 308 11.31 1.47 12.53
N PHE A 309 11.15 1.55 11.21
CA PHE A 309 11.58 0.52 10.26
C PHE A 309 12.94 0.86 9.70
N MET A 310 13.80 -0.14 9.60
CA MET A 310 15.12 -0.02 8.99
C MET A 310 15.39 -1.14 7.99
N PHE A 311 16.13 -0.81 6.94
CA PHE A 311 16.60 -1.75 5.93
C PHE A 311 18.07 -1.49 5.62
N LEU A 312 18.92 -2.51 5.76
CA LEU A 312 20.34 -2.39 5.47
C LEU A 312 20.56 -2.40 3.95
N LEU A 313 20.94 -1.25 3.41
CA LEU A 313 21.16 -1.06 1.97
C LEU A 313 22.48 -1.66 1.51
N ASN A 314 23.57 -1.39 2.24
CA ASN A 314 24.92 -1.82 1.92
C ASN A 314 25.66 -2.24 3.17
N GLY A 315 26.72 -3.04 2.99
CA GLY A 315 27.66 -3.41 4.02
C GLY A 315 27.09 -4.33 5.09
N SER A 316 27.63 -4.18 6.30
CA SER A 316 27.25 -4.96 7.48
C SER A 316 27.40 -4.16 8.76
N ALA A 317 26.64 -4.55 9.78
CA ALA A 317 26.74 -4.02 11.14
C ALA A 317 26.30 -5.07 12.16
N GLU A 318 26.74 -4.94 13.39
CA GLU A 318 26.21 -5.71 14.51
C GLU A 318 25.15 -4.85 15.22
N LEU A 319 23.91 -5.33 15.20
CA LEU A 319 22.79 -4.72 15.96
C LEU A 319 22.80 -5.29 17.37
N ASN A 320 22.93 -4.41 18.36
CA ASN A 320 22.85 -4.75 19.77
C ASN A 320 21.56 -4.20 20.33
N CYS A 321 20.73 -5.04 20.93
CA CYS A 321 19.53 -4.65 21.67
C CYS A 321 19.66 -5.04 23.14
N ASP A 322 19.10 -4.21 24.02
CA ASP A 322 19.15 -4.52 25.47
C ASP A 322 18.44 -5.84 25.75
N GLN A 323 19.08 -6.71 26.55
CA GLN A 323 18.60 -8.05 26.93
C GLN A 323 18.42 -9.05 25.77
N MET A 324 18.99 -8.80 24.62
CA MET A 324 18.98 -9.70 23.46
C MET A 324 20.40 -10.02 23.01
N ASP A 325 20.58 -11.14 22.34
CA ASP A 325 21.84 -11.45 21.68
C ASP A 325 22.10 -10.47 20.53
N SER A 326 23.36 -10.15 20.30
CA SER A 326 23.75 -9.30 19.17
C SER A 326 23.51 -9.99 17.85
N GLU A 327 22.97 -9.28 16.87
CA GLU A 327 22.64 -9.78 15.55
C GLU A 327 23.54 -9.16 14.47
N LEU A 328 24.22 -10.00 13.71
CA LEU A 328 24.96 -9.53 12.54
C LEU A 328 23.97 -9.24 11.41
N LEU A 329 23.89 -7.98 10.99
CA LEU A 329 23.12 -7.51 9.84
C LEU A 329 23.99 -7.52 8.59
N THR A 330 23.37 -7.84 7.45
CA THR A 330 23.98 -7.76 6.11
C THR A 330 23.02 -7.08 5.13
N ALA A 331 23.53 -6.56 4.02
CA ALA A 331 22.70 -5.90 3.00
C ALA A 331 21.48 -6.75 2.61
N GLY A 332 20.30 -6.12 2.59
CA GLY A 332 19.02 -6.76 2.37
C GLY A 332 18.28 -7.19 3.64
N ASP A 333 18.90 -7.17 4.81
CA ASP A 333 18.23 -7.42 6.08
C ASP A 333 17.36 -6.21 6.46
N SER A 334 16.18 -6.45 7.03
CA SER A 334 15.30 -5.41 7.57
C SER A 334 14.95 -5.70 9.02
N PHE A 335 14.67 -4.65 9.79
CA PHE A 335 14.32 -4.78 11.18
C PHE A 335 13.45 -3.63 11.66
N ILE A 336 12.67 -3.88 12.70
CA ILE A 336 11.86 -2.89 13.41
C ILE A 336 12.32 -2.86 14.86
N ILE A 337 12.60 -1.67 15.34
CA ILE A 337 12.92 -1.41 16.74
C ILE A 337 11.65 -0.84 17.40
N PRO A 338 11.08 -1.50 18.41
CA PRO A 338 9.95 -0.94 19.16
C PRO A 338 10.39 0.23 20.04
N SER A 339 9.44 1.11 20.34
CA SER A 339 9.63 2.23 21.28
C SER A 339 10.24 1.76 22.60
N ALA A 340 11.12 2.59 23.16
CA ALA A 340 11.85 2.37 24.39
C ALA A 340 12.88 1.23 24.39
N LEU A 341 12.97 0.39 23.34
CA LEU A 341 14.01 -0.62 23.25
C LEU A 341 15.37 0.04 23.00
N LYS A 342 16.31 -0.16 23.91
CA LYS A 342 17.68 0.34 23.77
C LYS A 342 18.41 -0.47 22.72
N HIS A 343 19.00 0.21 21.77
CA HIS A 343 19.74 -0.40 20.67
C HIS A 343 20.97 0.42 20.27
N SER A 344 21.94 -0.24 19.65
CA SER A 344 23.13 0.41 19.08
C SER A 344 23.66 -0.38 17.90
N PHE A 345 24.43 0.30 17.04
CA PHE A 345 25.23 -0.35 16.01
C PHE A 345 26.69 -0.42 16.44
N SER A 346 27.34 -1.53 16.14
CA SER A 346 28.77 -1.73 16.30
C SER A 346 29.34 -2.54 15.14
N LYS A 347 30.66 -2.57 15.01
CA LYS A 347 31.37 -3.29 13.93
C LYS A 347 30.80 -2.98 12.54
N CYS A 348 30.48 -1.71 12.32
CA CYS A 348 29.98 -1.24 11.04
C CYS A 348 31.08 -1.37 9.97
N SER A 349 30.74 -1.94 8.82
CA SER A 349 31.64 -1.87 7.64
C SER A 349 31.69 -0.43 7.10
N GLU A 350 32.76 -0.08 6.39
CA GLU A 350 32.96 1.28 5.85
C GLU A 350 31.87 1.69 4.85
N ASP A 351 31.31 0.72 4.15
CA ASP A 351 30.25 0.87 3.15
C ASP A 351 28.83 0.68 3.72
N MET A 352 28.68 0.57 5.04
CA MET A 352 27.36 0.43 5.65
C MET A 352 26.47 1.61 5.32
N GLU A 353 25.28 1.32 4.80
CA GLU A 353 24.19 2.27 4.66
C GLU A 353 22.88 1.63 5.12
N VAL A 354 22.06 2.39 5.85
CA VAL A 354 20.76 1.94 6.35
C VAL A 354 19.66 2.94 5.99
N LEU A 355 18.60 2.46 5.36
CA LEU A 355 17.37 3.21 5.17
C LEU A 355 16.57 3.19 6.47
N GLU A 356 16.20 4.36 6.98
CA GLU A 356 15.32 4.54 8.12
C GLU A 356 14.00 5.15 7.67
N VAL A 357 12.88 4.53 8.08
CA VAL A 357 11.52 5.09 7.93
C VAL A 357 10.88 5.17 9.30
N ALA A 358 10.51 6.38 9.71
CA ALA A 358 9.88 6.65 10.99
C ALA A 358 8.48 7.25 10.82
N LEU A 359 7.54 6.79 11.60
CA LEU A 359 6.23 7.40 11.79
C LEU A 359 6.03 7.64 13.30
N PRO A 360 5.81 8.90 13.73
CA PRO A 360 5.92 10.15 12.96
C PRO A 360 7.36 10.51 12.56
N ALA A 361 7.52 11.56 11.71
CA ALA A 361 8.82 12.05 11.26
C ALA A 361 9.71 12.59 12.38
N VAL A 362 9.09 13.20 13.38
CA VAL A 362 9.73 13.78 14.56
C VAL A 362 9.39 12.94 15.78
N PHE A 363 10.40 12.44 16.42
CA PHE A 363 10.32 11.63 17.64
C PHE A 363 11.54 11.90 18.54
N ASN A 364 11.42 11.61 19.82
CA ASN A 364 12.52 11.77 20.75
C ASN A 364 13.50 10.59 20.65
N THR A 365 14.78 10.90 20.81
CA THR A 365 15.83 9.90 20.94
C THR A 365 16.53 10.11 22.28
N ASP A 366 16.44 9.10 23.16
CA ASP A 366 17.11 9.11 24.44
C ASP A 366 18.48 8.42 24.33
N HIS A 367 19.52 9.08 24.80
CA HIS A 367 20.90 8.61 24.79
C HIS A 367 21.23 7.93 26.12
N HIS A 368 21.73 6.70 26.06
CA HIS A 368 22.04 5.88 27.23
C HIS A 368 23.54 5.67 27.31
N LEU A 369 24.25 6.56 28.03
CA LEU A 369 25.68 6.43 28.29
C LEU A 369 25.98 5.09 29.01
N LYS A 370 26.98 4.34 28.53
CA LYS A 370 27.52 3.22 29.29
C LYS A 370 28.00 3.77 30.61
N ARG A 371 27.34 3.42 31.72
CA ARG A 371 27.95 3.62 33.04
C ARG A 371 29.28 2.86 33.01
N ALA A 372 30.39 3.58 33.10
CA ALA A 372 31.69 2.98 33.34
C ALA A 372 31.53 2.06 34.55
N ARG A 373 31.72 0.75 34.41
CA ARG A 373 31.86 -0.13 35.56
C ARG A 373 33.13 0.37 36.28
N LEU A 374 32.94 1.13 37.34
CA LEU A 374 33.99 1.37 38.33
C LEU A 374 34.31 -0.02 38.87
N ASN A 375 35.41 -0.61 38.36
CA ASN A 375 36.00 -1.77 38.96
C ASN A 375 36.48 -1.35 40.38
N SER A 376 35.75 -1.75 41.38
CA SER A 376 36.19 -1.76 42.78
C SER A 376 36.93 -3.05 43.06
#